data_4a11f5d05ed27c634d009af5e27af3ec
#
_entry.id   4a11f5d05ed27c634d009af5e27af3ec
#
_cell.length_a   1.000
_cell.length_b   1.000
_cell.length_c   1.000
_cell.angle_alpha   90.00
_cell.angle_beta   90.00
_cell.angle_gamma   90.00
#
_symmetry.space_group_name_H-M   'P 1'
#
loop_
_entity.id
_entity.type
_entity.pdbx_description
1 polymer ?
#
loop_
_entity_poly.entity_id
_entity_poly.type
_entity_poly.pdbx_seq_one_letter_code
_entity_poly.pdbx_strand_id
1 'polypeptide(L)'
;MITTETLGARGVAVRAGLHRGWLETKYSLTDVGDIFWMLIFPVSFTVTLLFMRGSTVPGTDLALGAMVLPSLIGMSIAFGGLAGPAMQIATDREDGTLLRAKATPDGMLGYLIGKIWFFGLTTLASLVLLAIPAVTVISDLRIDGRTALLLPVIFVVGMIATVPIGSALGSIFKSSAQSMLIMLASMLLIAISGIFYPITAMPTWLQWVGQVFPFYWLGLGTRSAMMPAGAEAAEIGDSWRTAEMFAVLGVWAVVGLVLAPIVLRRMARRQTGSAIAAAREKIMTRGY
;
A
#
# COMPACT_ATOMS: atom_id res chain seq x y z
N MET A 1 11.25 -7.46 32.68
CA MET A 1 10.78 -8.83 32.43
C MET A 1 9.28 -8.83 32.67
N ILE A 2 8.48 -8.51 31.61
CA ILE A 2 7.02 -8.49 31.70
C ILE A 2 6.58 -9.95 31.53
N THR A 3 5.98 -10.50 32.55
CA THR A 3 5.52 -11.87 32.64
C THR A 3 4.51 -12.18 31.51
N THR A 4 4.82 -13.19 30.70
CA THR A 4 4.04 -13.68 29.54
C THR A 4 2.71 -14.37 29.95
N GLU A 5 2.38 -14.41 31.22
CA GLU A 5 1.25 -15.19 31.77
C GLU A 5 -0.14 -14.53 31.62
N THR A 6 -0.24 -13.28 31.16
CA THR A 6 -1.53 -12.57 31.11
C THR A 6 -2.03 -12.25 29.70
N LEU A 7 -1.28 -12.55 28.65
CA LEU A 7 -1.72 -12.34 27.28
C LEU A 7 -2.34 -13.64 26.74
N GLY A 8 -3.65 -13.64 26.46
CA GLY A 8 -4.26 -14.73 25.71
C GLY A 8 -3.55 -14.98 24.37
N ALA A 9 -3.72 -16.15 23.76
CA ALA A 9 -3.04 -16.58 22.52
C ALA A 9 -3.03 -15.52 21.41
N ARG A 10 -4.08 -14.71 21.30
CA ARG A 10 -4.18 -13.60 20.36
C ARG A 10 -3.20 -12.46 20.67
N GLY A 11 -3.00 -12.12 21.94
CA GLY A 11 -2.05 -11.06 22.32
C GLY A 11 -0.60 -11.48 22.02
N VAL A 12 -0.28 -12.76 22.21
CA VAL A 12 1.02 -13.32 21.82
C VAL A 12 1.21 -13.26 20.31
N ALA A 13 0.20 -13.63 19.53
CA ALA A 13 0.25 -13.56 18.05
C ALA A 13 0.42 -12.13 17.53
N VAL A 14 -0.25 -11.14 18.13
CA VAL A 14 -0.09 -9.71 17.77
C VAL A 14 1.34 -9.25 18.03
N ARG A 15 1.87 -9.52 19.24
CA ARG A 15 3.24 -9.12 19.60
C ARG A 15 4.29 -9.80 18.71
N ALA A 16 4.13 -11.08 18.45
CA ALA A 16 5.00 -11.82 17.55
C ALA A 16 4.94 -11.27 16.12
N GLY A 17 3.74 -10.90 15.64
CA GLY A 17 3.55 -10.27 14.34
C GLY A 17 4.26 -8.94 14.22
N LEU A 18 4.08 -8.04 15.18
CA LEU A 18 4.75 -6.73 15.22
C LEU A 18 6.27 -6.88 15.26
N HIS A 19 6.79 -7.77 16.11
CA HIS A 19 8.23 -8.04 16.20
C HIS A 19 8.79 -8.59 14.88
N ARG A 20 8.06 -9.52 14.26
CA ARG A 20 8.43 -10.06 12.95
C ARG A 20 8.45 -8.96 11.88
N GLY A 21 7.40 -8.15 11.77
CA GLY A 21 7.33 -7.05 10.81
C GLY A 21 8.46 -6.04 11.00
N TRP A 22 8.83 -5.76 12.25
CA TRP A 22 9.99 -4.91 12.56
C TRP A 22 11.30 -5.53 12.07
N LEU A 23 11.52 -6.83 12.30
CA LEU A 23 12.72 -7.53 11.82
C LEU A 23 12.76 -7.54 10.27
N GLU A 24 11.65 -7.86 9.61
CA GLU A 24 11.56 -7.81 8.14
C GLU A 24 11.91 -6.40 7.62
N THR A 25 11.39 -5.34 8.24
CA THR A 25 11.73 -3.95 7.88
C THR A 25 13.22 -3.66 8.07
N LYS A 26 13.79 -4.09 9.19
CA LYS A 26 15.23 -3.88 9.47
C LYS A 26 16.09 -4.59 8.42
N TYR A 27 15.75 -5.81 8.04
CA TYR A 27 16.48 -6.54 6.98
C TYR A 27 16.33 -5.84 5.62
N SER A 28 15.14 -5.45 5.24
CA SER A 28 14.88 -4.74 3.99
C SER A 28 15.65 -3.42 3.89
N LEU A 29 15.81 -2.70 5.01
CA LEU A 29 16.63 -1.48 5.07
C LEU A 29 18.15 -1.73 5.05
N THR A 30 18.59 -2.96 5.08
CA THR A 30 20.02 -3.34 4.98
C THR A 30 20.35 -4.11 3.70
N ASP A 31 19.34 -4.63 3.00
CA ASP A 31 19.51 -5.31 1.73
C ASP A 31 19.58 -4.30 0.57
N VAL A 32 20.65 -4.39 -0.23
CA VAL A 32 20.90 -3.44 -1.34
C VAL A 32 19.81 -3.51 -2.40
N GLY A 33 19.27 -4.72 -2.67
CA GLY A 33 18.21 -4.91 -3.65
C GLY A 33 16.90 -4.26 -3.20
N ASP A 34 16.52 -4.47 -1.95
CA ASP A 34 15.31 -3.87 -1.35
C ASP A 34 15.42 -2.35 -1.26
N ILE A 35 16.60 -1.83 -0.86
CA ILE A 35 16.88 -0.38 -0.84
C ILE A 35 16.76 0.20 -2.25
N PHE A 36 17.32 -0.44 -3.27
CA PHE A 36 17.20 0.01 -4.65
C PHE A 36 15.73 0.12 -5.08
N TRP A 37 14.92 -0.91 -4.83
CA TRP A 37 13.50 -0.87 -5.16
C TRP A 37 12.71 0.15 -4.33
N MET A 38 13.09 0.36 -3.07
CA MET A 38 12.48 1.37 -2.21
C MET A 38 12.78 2.79 -2.70
N LEU A 39 13.98 3.04 -3.27
CA LEU A 39 14.41 4.36 -3.72
C LEU A 39 13.95 4.72 -5.12
N ILE A 40 13.75 3.72 -6.01
CA ILE A 40 13.52 3.98 -7.44
C ILE A 40 12.29 4.87 -7.69
N PHE A 41 11.18 4.62 -7.00
CA PHE A 41 9.96 5.42 -7.14
C PHE A 41 10.11 6.83 -6.54
N PRO A 42 10.50 7.01 -5.26
CA PRO A 42 10.71 8.35 -4.70
C PRO A 42 11.69 9.19 -5.50
N VAL A 43 12.81 8.63 -5.92
CA VAL A 43 13.81 9.35 -6.71
C VAL A 43 13.26 9.73 -8.09
N SER A 44 12.64 8.79 -8.81
CA SER A 44 12.05 9.07 -10.13
C SER A 44 10.98 10.16 -10.06
N PHE A 45 10.10 10.09 -9.05
CA PHE A 45 9.06 11.10 -8.87
C PHE A 45 9.63 12.44 -8.42
N THR A 46 10.63 12.46 -7.56
CA THR A 46 11.32 13.70 -7.18
C THR A 46 11.95 14.36 -8.39
N VAL A 47 12.64 13.59 -9.25
CA VAL A 47 13.21 14.09 -10.51
C VAL A 47 12.11 14.64 -11.42
N THR A 48 10.98 13.93 -11.55
CA THR A 48 9.83 14.42 -12.33
C THR A 48 9.30 15.74 -11.80
N LEU A 49 9.12 15.85 -10.47
CA LEU A 49 8.67 17.09 -9.83
C LEU A 49 9.65 18.26 -10.04
N LEU A 50 10.96 17.99 -10.06
CA LEU A 50 11.97 18.99 -10.38
C LEU A 50 11.83 19.52 -11.81
N PHE A 51 11.58 18.64 -12.79
CA PHE A 51 11.32 19.05 -14.18
C PHE A 51 9.98 19.81 -14.34
N MET A 52 9.01 19.54 -13.47
CA MET A 52 7.73 20.24 -13.45
C MET A 52 7.78 21.58 -12.67
N ARG A 53 8.92 21.91 -12.08
CA ARG A 53 9.11 23.17 -11.34
C ARG A 53 8.86 24.36 -12.24
N GLY A 54 8.00 25.28 -11.78
CA GLY A 54 7.59 26.46 -12.55
C GLY A 54 6.48 26.20 -13.58
N SER A 55 6.00 24.95 -13.72
CA SER A 55 4.81 24.66 -14.53
C SER A 55 3.56 24.87 -13.69
N THR A 56 2.52 25.48 -14.28
CA THR A 56 1.22 25.70 -13.66
C THR A 56 0.17 24.80 -14.28
N VAL A 57 -0.90 24.54 -13.55
CA VAL A 57 -2.09 23.87 -14.08
C VAL A 57 -2.75 24.77 -15.12
N PRO A 58 -3.03 24.30 -16.35
CA PRO A 58 -3.63 25.14 -17.39
C PRO A 58 -4.91 25.85 -16.93
N GLY A 59 -4.94 27.18 -17.08
CA GLY A 59 -6.07 28.01 -16.67
C GLY A 59 -6.10 28.40 -15.19
N THR A 60 -5.05 28.12 -14.42
CA THR A 60 -4.91 28.51 -13.01
C THR A 60 -3.49 28.96 -12.69
N ASP A 61 -3.29 29.66 -11.57
CA ASP A 61 -1.97 30.01 -11.03
C ASP A 61 -1.38 28.94 -10.13
N LEU A 62 -2.05 27.78 -9.98
CA LEU A 62 -1.63 26.70 -9.10
C LEU A 62 -0.42 25.96 -9.69
N ALA A 63 0.64 25.80 -8.89
CA ALA A 63 1.79 25.00 -9.30
C ALA A 63 1.37 23.54 -9.57
N LEU A 64 1.77 23.01 -10.71
CA LEU A 64 1.42 21.62 -11.11
C LEU A 64 1.92 20.60 -10.10
N GLY A 65 3.10 20.83 -9.50
CA GLY A 65 3.64 19.99 -8.43
C GLY A 65 2.77 19.92 -7.18
N ALA A 66 2.05 21.01 -6.84
CA ALA A 66 1.15 21.05 -5.70
C ALA A 66 -0.07 20.10 -5.87
N MET A 67 -0.48 19.81 -7.10
CA MET A 67 -1.51 18.82 -7.41
C MET A 67 -0.94 17.39 -7.47
N VAL A 68 0.25 17.26 -8.05
CA VAL A 68 0.87 15.95 -8.33
C VAL A 68 1.39 15.29 -7.05
N LEU A 69 2.07 16.01 -6.16
CA LEU A 69 2.69 15.40 -4.97
C LEU A 69 1.69 14.73 -4.03
N PRO A 70 0.58 15.35 -3.61
CA PRO A 70 -0.42 14.65 -2.79
C PRO A 70 -0.96 13.39 -3.47
N SER A 71 -1.18 13.46 -4.79
CA SER A 71 -1.65 12.33 -5.59
C SER A 71 -0.64 11.18 -5.60
N LEU A 72 0.67 11.46 -5.71
CA LEU A 72 1.74 10.47 -5.63
C LEU A 72 1.81 9.81 -4.24
N ILE A 73 1.56 10.57 -3.18
CA ILE A 73 1.48 10.02 -1.82
C ILE A 73 0.32 9.04 -1.72
N GLY A 74 -0.88 9.42 -2.16
CA GLY A 74 -2.06 8.55 -2.18
C GLY A 74 -1.84 7.28 -3.01
N MET A 75 -1.23 7.44 -4.20
CA MET A 75 -0.85 6.33 -5.07
C MET A 75 0.14 5.37 -4.38
N SER A 76 1.15 5.91 -3.71
CA SER A 76 2.17 5.09 -3.03
C SER A 76 1.56 4.25 -1.91
N ILE A 77 0.62 4.82 -1.13
CA ILE A 77 -0.12 4.10 -0.10
C ILE A 77 -0.95 2.97 -0.73
N ALA A 78 -1.71 3.27 -1.78
CA ALA A 78 -2.58 2.31 -2.45
C ALA A 78 -1.80 1.17 -3.11
N PHE A 79 -0.77 1.52 -3.89
CA PHE A 79 0.06 0.57 -4.61
C PHE A 79 0.94 -0.27 -3.68
N GLY A 80 1.64 0.38 -2.74
CA GLY A 80 2.49 -0.29 -1.74
C GLY A 80 1.69 -1.25 -0.87
N GLY A 81 0.47 -0.86 -0.49
CA GLY A 81 -0.42 -1.70 0.32
C GLY A 81 -1.11 -2.83 -0.46
N LEU A 82 -1.33 -2.71 -1.77
CA LEU A 82 -1.99 -3.76 -2.55
C LEU A 82 -1.00 -4.66 -3.28
N ALA A 83 -0.13 -4.10 -4.12
CA ALA A 83 0.77 -4.87 -4.97
C ALA A 83 1.94 -5.50 -4.20
N GLY A 84 2.52 -4.77 -3.24
CA GLY A 84 3.64 -5.26 -2.43
C GLY A 84 3.33 -6.56 -1.70
N PRO A 85 2.29 -6.59 -0.83
CA PRO A 85 1.89 -7.82 -0.11
C PRO A 85 1.52 -8.95 -1.06
N ALA A 86 0.86 -8.64 -2.18
CA ALA A 86 0.45 -9.65 -3.14
C ALA A 86 1.63 -10.40 -3.76
N MET A 87 2.69 -9.67 -4.11
CA MET A 87 3.92 -10.27 -4.65
C MET A 87 4.69 -11.04 -3.57
N GLN A 88 4.84 -10.46 -2.38
CA GLN A 88 5.61 -11.08 -1.32
C GLN A 88 4.97 -12.37 -0.78
N ILE A 89 3.63 -12.44 -0.71
CA ILE A 89 2.96 -13.69 -0.28
C ILE A 89 3.23 -14.84 -1.24
N ALA A 90 3.35 -14.59 -2.53
CA ALA A 90 3.72 -15.61 -3.49
C ALA A 90 5.13 -16.17 -3.16
N THR A 91 6.09 -15.29 -2.89
CA THR A 91 7.46 -15.66 -2.47
C THR A 91 7.46 -16.38 -1.11
N ASP A 92 6.78 -15.83 -0.09
CA ASP A 92 6.65 -16.44 1.24
C ASP A 92 6.00 -17.84 1.19
N ARG A 93 5.22 -18.09 0.15
CA ARG A 93 4.65 -19.41 -0.12
C ARG A 93 5.69 -20.36 -0.70
N GLU A 94 6.50 -19.90 -1.66
CA GLU A 94 7.52 -20.70 -2.32
C GLU A 94 8.64 -21.11 -1.35
N ASP A 95 9.01 -20.25 -0.41
CA ASP A 95 10.07 -20.50 0.59
C ASP A 95 9.60 -21.22 1.87
N GLY A 96 8.29 -21.47 1.99
CA GLY A 96 7.70 -22.18 3.13
C GLY A 96 7.48 -21.33 4.38
N THR A 97 7.65 -20.03 4.32
CA THR A 97 7.41 -19.08 5.43
C THR A 97 5.98 -19.16 5.95
N LEU A 98 5.00 -19.31 5.05
CA LEU A 98 3.59 -19.49 5.42
C LEU A 98 3.31 -20.80 6.17
N LEU A 99 4.03 -21.87 5.87
CA LEU A 99 3.90 -23.14 6.63
C LEU A 99 4.38 -22.99 8.06
N ARG A 100 5.50 -22.26 8.27
CA ARG A 100 5.99 -21.96 9.61
C ARG A 100 5.00 -21.11 10.40
N ALA A 101 4.39 -20.11 9.78
CA ALA A 101 3.36 -19.29 10.40
C ALA A 101 2.13 -20.13 10.80
N LYS A 102 1.69 -21.07 9.93
CA LYS A 102 0.57 -21.97 10.21
C LYS A 102 0.82 -22.90 11.41
N ALA A 103 2.06 -23.28 11.68
CA ALA A 103 2.42 -24.20 12.75
C ALA A 103 2.29 -23.58 14.17
N THR A 104 2.07 -22.27 14.28
CA THR A 104 1.91 -21.58 15.56
C THR A 104 0.43 -21.22 15.83
N PRO A 105 -0.01 -21.21 17.11
CA PRO A 105 -1.36 -20.75 17.47
C PRO A 105 -1.59 -19.31 16.99
N ASP A 106 -2.74 -19.10 16.30
CA ASP A 106 -3.08 -17.80 15.66
C ASP A 106 -1.99 -17.20 14.76
N GLY A 107 -1.04 -18.01 14.30
CA GLY A 107 0.13 -17.56 13.56
C GLY A 107 -0.20 -16.87 12.23
N MET A 108 -1.33 -17.19 11.58
CA MET A 108 -1.78 -16.48 10.39
C MET A 108 -2.25 -15.05 10.70
N LEU A 109 -2.80 -14.80 11.91
CA LEU A 109 -3.12 -13.46 12.38
C LEU A 109 -1.82 -12.67 12.63
N GLY A 110 -0.87 -13.27 13.35
CA GLY A 110 0.44 -12.68 13.57
C GLY A 110 1.18 -12.39 12.26
N TYR A 111 1.10 -13.29 11.28
CA TYR A 111 1.65 -13.09 9.95
C TYR A 111 1.04 -11.85 9.26
N LEU A 112 -0.28 -11.73 9.24
CA LEU A 112 -0.96 -10.58 8.61
C LEU A 112 -0.62 -9.25 9.29
N ILE A 113 -0.60 -9.24 10.63
CA ILE A 113 -0.17 -8.05 11.40
C ILE A 113 1.26 -7.68 11.08
N GLY A 114 2.16 -8.66 10.98
CA GLY A 114 3.55 -8.44 10.57
C GLY A 114 3.65 -7.81 9.18
N LYS A 115 2.83 -8.27 8.23
CA LYS A 115 2.80 -7.69 6.87
C LYS A 115 2.24 -6.26 6.85
N ILE A 116 1.17 -5.97 7.60
CA ILE A 116 0.66 -4.60 7.73
C ILE A 116 1.75 -3.68 8.28
N TRP A 117 2.46 -4.14 9.32
CA TRP A 117 3.54 -3.38 9.93
C TRP A 117 4.73 -3.17 8.98
N PHE A 118 5.19 -4.24 8.34
CA PHE A 118 6.30 -4.20 7.39
C PHE A 118 6.03 -3.26 6.20
N PHE A 119 4.90 -3.46 5.49
CA PHE A 119 4.53 -2.61 4.36
C PHE A 119 4.20 -1.18 4.79
N GLY A 120 3.62 -1.00 5.99
CA GLY A 120 3.43 0.33 6.57
C GLY A 120 4.75 1.07 6.76
N LEU A 121 5.72 0.45 7.41
CA LEU A 121 7.02 1.10 7.66
C LEU A 121 7.83 1.35 6.39
N THR A 122 7.87 0.40 5.46
CA THR A 122 8.62 0.55 4.20
C THR A 122 7.97 1.60 3.28
N THR A 123 6.63 1.63 3.20
CA THR A 123 5.90 2.68 2.47
C THR A 123 6.11 4.04 3.13
N LEU A 124 6.06 4.12 4.46
CA LEU A 124 6.33 5.38 5.18
C LEU A 124 7.76 5.88 4.91
N ALA A 125 8.75 5.00 4.94
CA ALA A 125 10.12 5.35 4.61
C ALA A 125 10.24 5.90 3.18
N SER A 126 9.63 5.24 2.19
CA SER A 126 9.57 5.73 0.81
C SER A 126 8.88 7.09 0.69
N LEU A 127 7.77 7.30 1.43
CA LEU A 127 7.05 8.58 1.42
C LEU A 127 7.86 9.71 2.06
N VAL A 128 8.59 9.44 3.12
CA VAL A 128 9.50 10.44 3.74
C VAL A 128 10.60 10.83 2.74
N LEU A 129 11.17 9.86 2.02
CA LEU A 129 12.19 10.10 0.99
C LEU A 129 11.64 10.90 -0.20
N LEU A 130 10.37 10.73 -0.54
CA LEU A 130 9.69 11.54 -1.57
C LEU A 130 9.35 12.93 -1.04
N ALA A 131 8.77 13.03 0.14
CA ALA A 131 8.19 14.27 0.68
C ALA A 131 9.25 15.31 1.03
N ILE A 132 10.36 14.90 1.65
CA ILE A 132 11.41 15.85 2.10
C ILE A 132 11.93 16.72 0.94
N PRO A 133 12.44 16.16 -0.18
CA PRO A 133 12.89 16.99 -1.28
C PRO A 133 11.72 17.71 -2.00
N ALA A 134 10.56 17.09 -2.11
CA ALA A 134 9.42 17.66 -2.81
C ALA A 134 8.90 18.94 -2.13
N VAL A 135 8.80 18.95 -0.80
CA VAL A 135 8.35 20.12 -0.01
C VAL A 135 9.32 21.31 -0.17
N THR A 136 10.60 21.08 -0.37
CA THR A 136 11.58 22.15 -0.60
C THR A 136 11.49 22.77 -2.00
N VAL A 137 10.88 22.05 -2.95
CA VAL A 137 10.77 22.44 -4.36
C VAL A 137 9.43 23.09 -4.69
N ILE A 138 8.36 22.68 -4.01
CA ILE A 138 6.98 23.07 -4.29
C ILE A 138 6.51 24.08 -3.23
N SER A 139 6.20 25.32 -3.66
CA SER A 139 5.84 26.43 -2.77
C SER A 139 4.36 26.46 -2.37
N ASP A 140 3.46 25.89 -3.18
CA ASP A 140 2.00 26.07 -3.03
C ASP A 140 1.32 24.97 -2.20
N LEU A 141 2.12 24.14 -1.53
CA LEU A 141 1.60 23.09 -0.65
C LEU A 141 1.14 23.69 0.68
N ARG A 142 -0.07 23.30 1.09
CA ARG A 142 -0.54 23.60 2.42
C ARG A 142 0.01 22.55 3.40
N ILE A 143 0.88 23.00 4.30
CA ILE A 143 1.42 22.16 5.39
C ILE A 143 1.06 22.85 6.70
N ASP A 144 -0.07 22.48 7.25
CA ASP A 144 -0.62 23.03 8.47
C ASP A 144 -1.01 21.93 9.46
N GLY A 145 -1.64 22.30 10.58
CA GLY A 145 -2.12 21.35 11.59
C GLY A 145 -3.13 20.33 11.04
N ARG A 146 -3.92 20.69 10.04
CA ARG A 146 -4.84 19.76 9.35
C ARG A 146 -4.06 18.71 8.57
N THR A 147 -3.06 19.12 7.82
CA THR A 147 -2.16 18.21 7.08
C THR A 147 -1.47 17.23 8.05
N ALA A 148 -0.91 17.76 9.15
CA ALA A 148 -0.23 16.96 10.16
C ALA A 148 -1.15 15.93 10.85
N LEU A 149 -2.45 16.19 10.91
CA LEU A 149 -3.44 15.27 11.49
C LEU A 149 -3.98 14.29 10.43
N LEU A 150 -4.39 14.79 9.26
CA LEU A 150 -5.09 13.97 8.26
C LEU A 150 -4.16 12.99 7.54
N LEU A 151 -2.95 13.39 7.16
CA LEU A 151 -2.06 12.51 6.42
C LEU A 151 -1.71 11.23 7.17
N PRO A 152 -1.31 11.25 8.46
CA PRO A 152 -1.07 10.02 9.23
C PRO A 152 -2.33 9.15 9.36
N VAL A 153 -3.51 9.75 9.55
CA VAL A 153 -4.77 9.01 9.65
C VAL A 153 -5.10 8.34 8.32
N ILE A 154 -5.01 9.06 7.20
CA ILE A 154 -5.22 8.53 5.85
C ILE A 154 -4.22 7.41 5.55
N PHE A 155 -2.95 7.61 5.92
CA PHE A 155 -1.91 6.60 5.78
C PHE A 155 -2.25 5.31 6.53
N VAL A 156 -2.55 5.40 7.82
CA VAL A 156 -2.86 4.22 8.65
C VAL A 156 -4.10 3.50 8.14
N VAL A 157 -5.21 4.24 7.90
CA VAL A 157 -6.44 3.66 7.37
C VAL A 157 -6.23 3.07 5.99
N GLY A 158 -5.47 3.75 5.13
CA GLY A 158 -5.11 3.27 3.80
C GLY A 158 -4.33 1.96 3.82
N MET A 159 -3.32 1.84 4.68
CA MET A 159 -2.55 0.60 4.83
C MET A 159 -3.41 -0.55 5.37
N ILE A 160 -4.30 -0.28 6.34
CA ILE A 160 -5.24 -1.28 6.85
C ILE A 160 -6.27 -1.69 5.79
N ALA A 161 -6.69 -0.79 4.92
CA ALA A 161 -7.62 -1.08 3.84
C ALA A 161 -6.98 -1.88 2.69
N THR A 162 -5.69 -1.66 2.40
CA THR A 162 -5.04 -2.21 1.20
C THR A 162 -4.19 -3.46 1.47
N VAL A 163 -3.36 -3.49 2.52
CA VAL A 163 -2.45 -4.61 2.80
C VAL A 163 -3.16 -5.95 3.00
N PRO A 164 -4.25 -6.05 3.77
CA PRO A 164 -4.97 -7.31 3.91
C PRO A 164 -5.57 -7.80 2.57
N ILE A 165 -6.11 -6.88 1.76
CA ILE A 165 -6.64 -7.22 0.43
C ILE A 165 -5.53 -7.70 -0.49
N GLY A 166 -4.40 -6.97 -0.57
CA GLY A 166 -3.22 -7.40 -1.31
C GLY A 166 -2.74 -8.78 -0.89
N SER A 167 -2.72 -9.03 0.42
CA SER A 167 -2.37 -10.34 1.00
C SER A 167 -3.35 -11.44 0.59
N ALA A 168 -4.65 -11.16 0.60
CA ALA A 168 -5.67 -12.11 0.15
C ALA A 168 -5.54 -12.42 -1.34
N LEU A 169 -5.37 -11.39 -2.19
CA LEU A 169 -5.21 -11.54 -3.62
C LEU A 169 -3.94 -12.33 -3.98
N GLY A 170 -2.79 -12.00 -3.37
CA GLY A 170 -1.53 -12.73 -3.57
C GLY A 170 -1.62 -14.20 -3.23
N SER A 171 -2.47 -14.55 -2.26
CA SER A 171 -2.67 -15.95 -1.86
C SER A 171 -3.44 -16.79 -2.88
N ILE A 172 -4.16 -16.18 -3.83
CA ILE A 172 -4.91 -16.87 -4.88
C ILE A 172 -3.97 -17.42 -5.95
N PHE A 173 -2.89 -16.71 -6.24
CA PHE A 173 -1.93 -17.09 -7.28
C PHE A 173 -0.94 -18.15 -6.79
N LYS A 174 -0.51 -19.00 -7.72
CA LYS A 174 0.37 -20.15 -7.41
C LYS A 174 1.85 -19.82 -7.52
N SER A 175 2.21 -18.75 -8.20
CA SER A 175 3.60 -18.35 -8.41
C SER A 175 3.75 -16.83 -8.37
N SER A 176 4.97 -16.36 -8.08
CA SER A 176 5.35 -14.94 -8.13
C SER A 176 5.11 -14.33 -9.52
N ALA A 177 5.35 -15.08 -10.60
CA ALA A 177 5.04 -14.64 -11.95
C ALA A 177 3.54 -14.34 -12.18
N GLN A 178 2.64 -15.15 -11.60
CA GLN A 178 1.20 -14.90 -11.69
C GLN A 178 0.77 -13.68 -10.86
N SER A 179 1.46 -13.42 -9.75
CA SER A 179 1.20 -12.24 -8.90
C SER A 179 1.50 -10.93 -9.63
N MET A 180 2.29 -10.96 -10.72
CA MET A 180 2.51 -9.81 -11.59
C MET A 180 1.21 -9.29 -12.23
N LEU A 181 0.18 -10.14 -12.36
CA LEU A 181 -1.15 -9.72 -12.80
C LEU A 181 -1.80 -8.72 -11.84
N ILE A 182 -1.52 -8.83 -10.53
CA ILE A 182 -2.02 -7.87 -9.54
C ILE A 182 -1.30 -6.52 -9.72
N MET A 183 -0.01 -6.55 -10.03
CA MET A 183 0.74 -5.33 -10.35
C MET A 183 0.13 -4.63 -11.57
N LEU A 184 -0.15 -5.35 -12.65
CA LEU A 184 -0.80 -4.82 -13.85
C LEU A 184 -2.21 -4.28 -13.54
N ALA A 185 -3.02 -5.03 -12.79
CA ALA A 185 -4.35 -4.57 -12.36
C ALA A 185 -4.24 -3.30 -11.49
N SER A 186 -3.25 -3.21 -10.60
CA SER A 186 -3.01 -2.01 -9.80
C SER A 186 -2.63 -0.81 -10.68
N MET A 187 -1.82 -1.01 -11.72
CA MET A 187 -1.48 0.04 -12.69
C MET A 187 -2.72 0.54 -13.44
N LEU A 188 -3.61 -0.36 -13.86
CA LEU A 188 -4.89 0.01 -14.47
C LEU A 188 -5.78 0.79 -13.51
N LEU A 189 -5.86 0.36 -12.25
CA LEU A 189 -6.61 1.07 -11.21
C LEU A 189 -6.04 2.48 -10.96
N ILE A 190 -4.73 2.64 -10.96
CA ILE A 190 -4.07 3.95 -10.86
C ILE A 190 -4.49 4.84 -12.05
N ALA A 191 -4.48 4.29 -13.27
CA ALA A 191 -4.84 5.03 -14.47
C ALA A 191 -6.28 5.55 -14.47
N ILE A 192 -7.22 4.81 -13.86
CA ILE A 192 -8.65 5.19 -13.80
C ILE A 192 -9.05 5.85 -12.48
N SER A 193 -8.12 6.07 -11.55
CA SER A 193 -8.42 6.58 -10.21
C SER A 193 -8.37 8.10 -10.07
N GLY A 194 -8.13 8.83 -11.17
CA GLY A 194 -8.02 10.29 -11.10
C GLY A 194 -6.79 10.79 -10.33
N ILE A 195 -5.74 9.96 -10.19
CA ILE A 195 -4.50 10.33 -9.50
C ILE A 195 -3.68 11.34 -10.32
N PHE A 196 -3.57 11.11 -11.64
CA PHE A 196 -2.74 11.95 -12.52
C PHE A 196 -3.51 13.07 -13.22
N TYR A 197 -4.83 13.03 -13.22
CA TYR A 197 -5.71 14.00 -13.83
C TYR A 197 -7.07 14.02 -13.13
N PRO A 198 -7.84 15.11 -13.20
CA PRO A 198 -9.15 15.17 -12.56
C PRO A 198 -10.06 14.04 -13.03
N ILE A 199 -10.66 13.30 -12.10
CA ILE A 199 -11.55 12.19 -12.42
C ILE A 199 -12.78 12.65 -13.22
N THR A 200 -13.16 13.92 -13.08
CA THR A 200 -14.25 14.59 -13.81
C THR A 200 -14.02 14.65 -15.33
N ALA A 201 -12.76 14.56 -15.78
CA ALA A 201 -12.42 14.49 -17.20
C ALA A 201 -12.70 13.12 -17.84
N MET A 202 -12.98 12.10 -17.05
CA MET A 202 -13.30 10.75 -17.55
C MET A 202 -14.78 10.58 -17.85
N PRO A 203 -15.13 9.58 -18.73
CA PRO A 203 -16.52 9.16 -18.91
C PRO A 203 -17.15 8.73 -17.58
N THR A 204 -18.41 9.05 -17.37
CA THR A 204 -19.13 8.84 -16.09
C THR A 204 -19.06 7.39 -15.58
N TRP A 205 -19.17 6.40 -16.47
CA TRP A 205 -19.07 5.00 -16.08
C TRP A 205 -17.70 4.65 -15.50
N LEU A 206 -16.63 5.26 -16.00
CA LEU A 206 -15.26 5.04 -15.52
C LEU A 206 -15.03 5.72 -14.18
N GLN A 207 -15.65 6.90 -13.97
CA GLN A 207 -15.67 7.56 -12.65
C GLN A 207 -16.29 6.65 -11.58
N TRP A 208 -17.42 5.98 -11.88
CA TRP A 208 -18.04 5.01 -10.98
C TRP A 208 -17.11 3.84 -10.66
N VAL A 209 -16.45 3.27 -11.68
CA VAL A 209 -15.50 2.17 -11.48
C VAL A 209 -14.34 2.61 -10.58
N GLY A 210 -13.74 3.77 -10.85
CA GLY A 210 -12.64 4.30 -10.04
C GLY A 210 -13.01 4.47 -8.56
N GLN A 211 -14.22 4.94 -8.28
CA GLN A 211 -14.72 5.17 -6.92
C GLN A 211 -15.00 3.88 -6.13
N VAL A 212 -15.10 2.73 -6.77
CA VAL A 212 -15.24 1.45 -6.05
C VAL A 212 -13.95 1.11 -5.29
N PHE A 213 -12.78 1.45 -5.84
CA PHE A 213 -11.48 1.02 -5.32
C PHE A 213 -10.83 2.06 -4.41
N PRO A 214 -9.95 1.63 -3.46
CA PRO A 214 -9.29 2.54 -2.52
C PRO A 214 -8.37 3.58 -3.18
N PHE A 215 -7.90 3.34 -4.41
CA PHE A 215 -6.95 4.20 -5.11
C PHE A 215 -7.45 5.64 -5.26
N TYR A 216 -8.67 5.81 -5.78
CA TYR A 216 -9.31 7.13 -5.91
C TYR A 216 -9.39 7.85 -4.56
N TRP A 217 -9.89 7.14 -3.54
CA TRP A 217 -10.12 7.73 -2.22
C TRP A 217 -8.84 8.10 -1.48
N LEU A 218 -7.77 7.33 -1.66
CA LEU A 218 -6.46 7.67 -1.10
C LEU A 218 -5.85 8.89 -1.80
N GLY A 219 -5.98 8.99 -3.13
CA GLY A 219 -5.58 10.18 -3.88
C GLY A 219 -6.39 11.41 -3.47
N LEU A 220 -7.71 11.29 -3.39
CA LEU A 220 -8.60 12.38 -2.95
C LEU A 220 -8.28 12.83 -1.52
N GLY A 221 -8.06 11.88 -0.61
CA GLY A 221 -7.75 12.16 0.80
C GLY A 221 -6.43 12.91 0.97
N THR A 222 -5.38 12.48 0.30
CA THR A 222 -4.07 13.16 0.37
C THR A 222 -4.13 14.54 -0.27
N ARG A 223 -4.88 14.72 -1.37
CA ARG A 223 -5.15 16.06 -1.96
C ARG A 223 -5.91 16.93 -0.97
N SER A 224 -6.96 16.42 -0.32
CA SER A 224 -7.74 17.18 0.67
C SER A 224 -6.91 17.66 1.86
N ALA A 225 -5.83 16.93 2.20
CA ALA A 225 -4.95 17.27 3.30
C ALA A 225 -3.89 18.31 2.95
N MET A 226 -3.48 18.41 1.67
CA MET A 226 -2.30 19.19 1.27
C MET A 226 -2.59 20.30 0.27
N MET A 227 -3.73 20.27 -0.43
CA MET A 227 -4.05 21.29 -1.43
C MET A 227 -4.69 22.52 -0.78
N PRO A 228 -4.50 23.73 -1.37
CA PRO A 228 -5.12 24.96 -0.90
C PRO A 228 -6.65 24.90 -1.01
N ALA A 229 -7.32 25.82 -0.31
CA ALA A 229 -8.78 25.98 -0.40
C ALA A 229 -9.17 26.40 -1.84
N GLY A 230 -10.30 25.86 -2.32
CA GLY A 230 -10.78 26.07 -3.68
C GLY A 230 -10.34 25.00 -4.68
N ALA A 231 -9.34 24.18 -4.35
CA ALA A 231 -8.88 23.10 -5.22
C ALA A 231 -9.88 21.94 -5.32
N GLU A 232 -10.83 21.84 -4.39
CA GLU A 232 -11.96 20.91 -4.42
C GLU A 232 -12.88 21.07 -5.64
N ALA A 233 -12.89 22.23 -6.28
CA ALA A 233 -13.66 22.49 -7.50
C ALA A 233 -13.25 21.58 -8.70
N ALA A 234 -12.08 20.96 -8.66
CA ALA A 234 -11.66 19.97 -9.65
C ALA A 234 -12.20 18.56 -9.39
N GLU A 235 -12.80 18.33 -8.24
CA GLU A 235 -13.27 17.01 -7.80
C GLU A 235 -14.79 16.87 -8.00
N ILE A 236 -15.29 15.63 -7.88
CA ILE A 236 -16.73 15.33 -8.03
C ILE A 236 -17.54 16.06 -6.97
N GLY A 237 -18.50 16.89 -7.40
CA GLY A 237 -19.39 17.65 -6.53
C GLY A 237 -18.68 18.78 -5.77
N ASP A 238 -17.59 19.31 -6.31
CA ASP A 238 -16.82 20.42 -5.75
C ASP A 238 -16.48 20.22 -4.26
N SER A 239 -16.17 18.97 -3.89
CA SER A 239 -16.01 18.57 -2.48
C SER A 239 -14.97 17.46 -2.31
N TRP A 240 -14.22 17.54 -1.21
CA TRP A 240 -13.27 16.50 -0.80
C TRP A 240 -13.93 15.21 -0.31
N ARG A 241 -15.23 15.17 -0.13
CA ARG A 241 -16.01 13.97 0.23
C ARG A 241 -15.33 13.12 1.32
N THR A 242 -14.82 13.77 2.37
CA THR A 242 -13.99 13.16 3.41
C THR A 242 -14.73 12.05 4.16
N ALA A 243 -16.03 12.22 4.41
CA ALA A 243 -16.84 11.20 5.09
C ALA A 243 -16.98 9.93 4.25
N GLU A 244 -17.26 10.08 2.96
CA GLU A 244 -17.35 8.94 2.01
C GLU A 244 -15.99 8.26 1.85
N MET A 245 -14.91 9.03 1.79
CA MET A 245 -13.55 8.50 1.75
C MET A 245 -13.30 7.53 2.92
N PHE A 246 -13.53 7.99 4.15
CA PHE A 246 -13.35 7.12 5.33
C PHE A 246 -14.33 5.96 5.37
N ALA A 247 -15.55 6.14 4.89
CA ALA A 247 -16.54 5.07 4.80
C ALA A 247 -16.06 3.97 3.83
N VAL A 248 -15.64 4.34 2.62
CA VAL A 248 -15.16 3.36 1.63
C VAL A 248 -13.87 2.69 2.08
N LEU A 249 -12.89 3.44 2.57
CA LEU A 249 -11.66 2.85 3.11
C LEU A 249 -11.95 1.94 4.32
N GLY A 250 -12.91 2.32 5.18
CA GLY A 250 -13.39 1.49 6.29
C GLY A 250 -14.01 0.17 5.83
N VAL A 251 -14.85 0.21 4.80
CA VAL A 251 -15.41 -1.01 4.18
C VAL A 251 -14.30 -1.92 3.66
N TRP A 252 -13.34 -1.37 2.91
CA TRP A 252 -12.20 -2.15 2.41
C TRP A 252 -11.33 -2.72 3.52
N ALA A 253 -11.11 -1.95 4.61
CA ALA A 253 -10.40 -2.41 5.80
C ALA A 253 -11.10 -3.61 6.46
N VAL A 254 -12.41 -3.50 6.70
CA VAL A 254 -13.21 -4.60 7.29
C VAL A 254 -13.19 -5.82 6.38
N VAL A 255 -13.49 -5.66 5.10
CA VAL A 255 -13.46 -6.75 4.11
C VAL A 255 -12.08 -7.42 4.08
N GLY A 256 -11.02 -6.63 4.02
CA GLY A 256 -9.65 -7.14 4.02
C GLY A 256 -9.27 -7.91 5.28
N LEU A 257 -9.55 -7.33 6.46
CA LEU A 257 -9.24 -7.96 7.75
C LEU A 257 -10.04 -9.24 8.00
N VAL A 258 -11.25 -9.36 7.44
CA VAL A 258 -12.06 -10.57 7.52
C VAL A 258 -11.62 -11.61 6.49
N LEU A 259 -11.44 -11.21 5.23
CA LEU A 259 -11.13 -12.15 4.15
C LEU A 259 -9.69 -12.67 4.18
N ALA A 260 -8.72 -11.80 4.47
CA ALA A 260 -7.31 -12.20 4.41
C ALA A 260 -6.97 -13.40 5.31
N PRO A 261 -7.33 -13.44 6.60
CA PRO A 261 -7.06 -14.61 7.44
C PRO A 261 -7.73 -15.89 6.92
N ILE A 262 -8.94 -15.77 6.36
CA ILE A 262 -9.70 -16.91 5.84
C ILE A 262 -9.00 -17.49 4.62
N VAL A 263 -8.65 -16.65 3.66
CA VAL A 263 -8.02 -17.05 2.39
C VAL A 263 -6.62 -17.59 2.64
N LEU A 264 -5.82 -16.89 3.47
CA LEU A 264 -4.49 -17.32 3.88
C LEU A 264 -4.50 -18.68 4.60
N ARG A 265 -5.45 -18.90 5.53
CA ARG A 265 -5.62 -20.21 6.21
C ARG A 265 -5.99 -21.30 5.22
N ARG A 266 -6.89 -21.03 4.27
CA ARG A 266 -7.27 -22.00 3.22
C ARG A 266 -6.07 -22.36 2.34
N MET A 267 -5.32 -21.38 1.91
CA MET A 267 -4.11 -21.58 1.11
C MET A 267 -3.09 -22.43 1.89
N ALA A 268 -2.78 -22.04 3.13
CA ALA A 268 -1.83 -22.77 3.97
C ALA A 268 -2.24 -24.21 4.25
N ARG A 269 -3.54 -24.51 4.35
CA ARG A 269 -4.04 -25.90 4.50
C ARG A 269 -3.76 -26.77 3.28
N ARG A 270 -3.71 -26.19 2.09
CA ARG A 270 -3.45 -26.91 0.83
C ARG A 270 -1.97 -27.10 0.52
N GLN A 271 -1.10 -26.44 1.29
CA GLN A 271 0.35 -26.61 1.17
C GLN A 271 0.81 -27.79 2.02
N THR A 272 1.53 -28.71 1.39
CA THR A 272 2.20 -29.84 2.04
C THR A 272 3.71 -29.67 1.92
N GLY A 273 4.48 -30.24 2.87
CA GLY A 273 5.94 -30.19 2.82
C GLY A 273 6.52 -30.80 1.53
N SER A 274 5.88 -31.87 1.00
CA SER A 274 6.25 -32.49 -0.27
C SER A 274 6.06 -31.57 -1.49
N ALA A 275 5.04 -30.72 -1.49
CA ALA A 275 4.82 -29.75 -2.57
C ALA A 275 5.92 -28.66 -2.60
N ILE A 276 6.41 -28.26 -1.43
CA ILE A 276 7.53 -27.29 -1.33
C ILE A 276 8.84 -27.95 -1.75
N ALA A 277 9.10 -29.20 -1.34
CA ALA A 277 10.29 -29.93 -1.79
C ALA A 277 10.33 -30.08 -3.31
N ALA A 278 9.20 -30.46 -3.93
CA ALA A 278 9.07 -30.57 -5.38
C ALA A 278 9.22 -29.20 -6.11
N ALA A 279 8.77 -28.10 -5.50
CA ALA A 279 8.94 -26.76 -6.06
C ALA A 279 10.42 -26.32 -6.02
N ARG A 280 11.13 -26.60 -4.92
CA ARG A 280 12.57 -26.34 -4.78
C ARG A 280 13.39 -27.13 -5.80
N GLU A 281 13.07 -28.42 -5.97
CA GLU A 281 13.73 -29.28 -6.94
C GLU A 281 13.57 -28.76 -8.38
N LYS A 282 12.36 -28.28 -8.73
CA LYS A 282 12.12 -27.66 -10.04
C LYS A 282 12.89 -26.35 -10.26
N ILE A 283 13.15 -25.57 -9.21
CA ILE A 283 13.95 -24.35 -9.32
C ILE A 283 15.42 -24.71 -9.53
N MET A 284 15.95 -25.70 -8.81
CA MET A 284 17.32 -26.17 -8.96
C MET A 284 17.57 -26.83 -10.33
N THR A 285 16.59 -27.54 -10.87
CA THR A 285 16.72 -28.18 -12.21
C THR A 285 16.52 -27.22 -13.39
N ARG A 286 15.96 -26.02 -13.17
CA ARG A 286 15.84 -24.97 -14.21
C ARG A 286 17.03 -23.99 -14.23
N GLY A 287 17.92 -24.08 -13.28
CA GLY A 287 19.10 -23.22 -13.15
C GLY A 287 20.35 -23.78 -13.84
N TYR A 288 20.20 -24.80 -14.69
CA TYR A 288 21.26 -25.34 -15.55
C TYR A 288 20.85 -25.26 -17.02
#